data_5bbad87da0d1d0aac1bff0cfdf238f40
#
_entry.id   5bbad87da0d1d0aac1bff0cfdf238f40
#
_cell.length_a   1.000
_cell.length_b   1.000
_cell.length_c   1.000
_cell.angle_alpha   90.00
_cell.angle_beta   90.00
_cell.angle_gamma   90.00
#
_symmetry.space_group_name_H-M   'P 1'
#
loop_
_entity.id
_entity.type
_entity.pdbx_description
1 polymer ?
#
loop_
_entity_poly.entity_id
_entity_poly.type
_entity_poly.pdbx_seq_one_letter_code
_entity_poly.pdbx_strand_id
1 'polypeptide(L)'
;YANLRLFGHSENDVLVTLYRDRHSWCPYCQKIWLWLEYKKIPYRVKKINMFCYGQKETWFLDKVRSGKLPAIEFKGQIVTESDDIVAFLENEFGALGSFITSSHLKKTRELEREIFRAWCNWLCRESFNFIDNSFRKKRFKESISKFDEILGASESGFIDPAESTSSELVPGIGDIIFIPYMERMNAS
;
A
#
# COMPACT_ATOMS: atom_id res chain seq x y z
N TYR A 1 15.67 -2.44 13.41
CA TYR A 1 14.39 -1.98 12.83
C TYR A 1 13.54 -1.39 13.94
N ALA A 2 13.23 -0.10 13.88
CA ALA A 2 12.39 0.56 14.87
C ALA A 2 11.00 -0.10 14.90
N ASN A 3 10.61 -0.57 16.07
CA ASN A 3 9.24 -1.07 16.30
C ASN A 3 8.29 0.08 16.70
N LEU A 4 8.83 1.29 16.84
CA LEU A 4 8.13 2.48 17.29
C LEU A 4 8.60 3.69 16.47
N ARG A 5 7.64 4.43 15.92
CA ARG A 5 7.86 5.64 15.13
C ARG A 5 7.13 6.80 15.81
N LEU A 6 7.85 7.81 16.23
CA LEU A 6 7.30 8.88 17.06
C LEU A 6 7.19 10.25 16.37
N PHE A 7 8.03 10.56 15.36
CA PHE A 7 8.03 11.85 14.64
C PHE A 7 8.08 13.08 15.53
N GLY A 8 8.74 12.98 16.69
CA GLY A 8 8.81 14.05 17.69
C GLY A 8 7.71 14.01 18.76
N HIS A 9 6.74 13.11 18.65
CA HIS A 9 5.73 12.85 19.68
C HIS A 9 6.26 11.96 20.80
N SER A 10 5.53 11.90 21.92
CA SER A 10 5.82 10.95 23.01
C SER A 10 5.27 9.54 22.71
N GLU A 11 5.73 8.55 23.45
CA GLU A 11 5.17 7.19 23.35
C GLU A 11 3.69 7.13 23.76
N ASN A 12 3.24 8.02 24.63
CA ASN A 12 1.84 8.11 25.07
C ASN A 12 0.90 8.60 23.94
N ASP A 13 1.44 9.26 22.92
CA ASP A 13 0.68 9.73 21.76
C ASP A 13 0.44 8.64 20.70
N VAL A 14 1.01 7.45 20.90
CA VAL A 14 0.89 6.34 19.97
C VAL A 14 -0.47 5.68 20.09
N LEU A 15 -1.36 5.99 19.15
CA LEU A 15 -2.72 5.45 19.09
C LEU A 15 -2.85 4.26 18.13
N VAL A 16 -1.92 4.13 17.17
CA VAL A 16 -1.97 3.13 16.10
C VAL A 16 -0.92 2.05 16.34
N THR A 17 -1.33 0.78 16.30
CA THR A 17 -0.41 -0.37 16.13
C THR A 17 -0.62 -0.99 14.77
N LEU A 18 0.40 -0.98 13.94
CA LEU A 18 0.40 -1.62 12.62
C LEU A 18 0.94 -3.06 12.73
N TYR A 19 0.09 -4.02 12.40
CA TYR A 19 0.47 -5.41 12.18
C TYR A 19 0.81 -5.60 10.71
N ARG A 20 2.07 -5.90 10.42
CA ARG A 20 2.57 -6.10 9.06
C ARG A 20 3.44 -7.33 8.92
N ASP A 21 3.69 -7.76 7.69
CA ASP A 21 4.59 -8.87 7.43
C ASP A 21 6.02 -8.58 7.91
N ARG A 22 6.67 -9.62 8.42
CA ARG A 22 8.01 -9.53 9.00
C ARG A 22 9.07 -9.12 7.98
N HIS A 23 8.93 -9.56 6.75
CA HIS A 23 9.94 -9.41 5.69
C HIS A 23 9.76 -8.17 4.81
N SER A 24 8.69 -7.39 5.02
CA SER A 24 8.37 -6.18 4.24
C SER A 24 8.06 -6.43 2.76
N TRP A 25 7.63 -7.66 2.41
CA TRP A 25 7.25 -8.01 1.03
C TRP A 25 5.79 -7.72 0.68
N CYS A 26 4.91 -7.61 1.66
CA CYS A 26 3.48 -7.40 1.42
C CYS A 26 3.23 -5.96 0.93
N PRO A 27 2.76 -5.78 -0.33
CA PRO A 27 2.48 -4.44 -0.87
C PRO A 27 1.33 -3.75 -0.14
N TYR A 28 0.35 -4.50 0.31
CA TYR A 28 -0.77 -3.98 1.10
C TYR A 28 -0.33 -3.44 2.45
N CYS A 29 0.63 -4.10 3.11
CA CYS A 29 1.23 -3.61 4.35
C CYS A 29 2.03 -2.34 4.11
N GLN A 30 2.77 -2.27 3.02
CA GLN A 30 3.59 -1.12 2.68
C GLN A 30 2.73 0.11 2.37
N LYS A 31 1.57 -0.05 1.75
CA LYS A 31 0.61 1.05 1.53
C LYS A 31 0.25 1.75 2.85
N ILE A 32 -0.12 0.99 3.89
CA ILE A 32 -0.47 1.54 5.19
C ILE A 32 0.75 2.16 5.86
N TRP A 33 1.89 1.49 5.77
CA TRP A 33 3.15 2.00 6.31
C TRP A 33 3.51 3.36 5.71
N LEU A 34 3.51 3.49 4.38
CA LEU A 34 3.79 4.75 3.69
C LEU A 34 2.80 5.85 4.08
N TRP A 35 1.52 5.52 4.17
CA TRP A 35 0.50 6.49 4.60
C TRP A 35 0.80 7.06 5.98
N LEU A 36 1.12 6.21 6.97
CA LEU A 36 1.48 6.64 8.33
C LEU A 36 2.75 7.48 8.36
N GLU A 37 3.76 7.13 7.55
CA GLU A 37 5.03 7.87 7.45
C GLU A 37 4.81 9.27 6.83
N TYR A 38 4.06 9.39 5.74
CA TYR A 38 3.77 10.67 5.10
C TYR A 38 2.92 11.60 5.99
N LYS A 39 1.93 11.05 6.68
CA LYS A 39 1.13 11.80 7.65
C LYS A 39 1.86 12.09 8.96
N LYS A 40 3.03 11.49 9.17
CA LYS A 40 3.82 11.58 10.42
C LYS A 40 3.00 11.21 11.66
N ILE A 41 2.09 10.24 11.52
CA ILE A 41 1.30 9.74 12.64
C ILE A 41 2.18 8.83 13.50
N PRO A 42 2.29 9.04 14.81
CA PRO A 42 3.05 8.14 15.67
C PRO A 42 2.39 6.76 15.76
N TYR A 43 3.18 5.70 15.55
CA TYR A 43 2.65 4.34 15.52
C TYR A 43 3.65 3.30 16.02
N ARG A 44 3.13 2.16 16.45
CA ARG A 44 3.89 0.96 16.81
C ARG A 44 3.80 -0.07 15.70
N VAL A 45 4.89 -0.82 15.47
CA VAL A 45 4.92 -1.93 14.51
C VAL A 45 5.00 -3.25 15.25
N LYS A 46 4.12 -4.18 14.88
CA LYS A 46 4.23 -5.60 15.24
C LYS A 46 4.40 -6.44 13.97
N LYS A 47 5.52 -7.15 13.89
CA LYS A 47 5.91 -7.98 12.76
C LYS A 47 5.29 -9.36 12.88
N ILE A 48 4.58 -9.79 11.84
CA ILE A 48 3.84 -11.04 11.79
C ILE A 48 4.39 -11.90 10.64
N ASN A 49 4.49 -13.21 10.85
CA ASN A 49 4.87 -14.14 9.80
C ASN A 49 3.78 -14.22 8.72
N MET A 50 4.16 -14.22 7.43
CA MET A 50 3.28 -14.63 6.36
C MET A 50 3.24 -16.16 6.27
N PHE A 51 2.12 -16.73 5.83
CA PHE A 51 1.97 -18.19 5.70
C PHE A 51 3.02 -18.86 4.80
N CYS A 52 3.53 -18.14 3.80
CA CYS A 52 4.60 -18.63 2.92
C CYS A 52 5.97 -18.76 3.63
N TYR A 53 6.13 -18.18 4.82
CA TYR A 53 7.36 -18.23 5.62
C TYR A 53 7.19 -18.99 6.96
N GLY A 54 6.05 -19.60 7.19
CA GLY A 54 5.77 -20.38 8.38
C GLY A 54 4.40 -20.08 9.00
N GLN A 55 4.18 -20.62 10.19
CA GLN A 55 2.94 -20.40 10.92
C GLN A 55 2.90 -18.98 11.48
N LYS A 56 1.72 -18.39 11.47
CA LYS A 56 1.47 -17.11 12.12
C LYS A 56 1.41 -17.28 13.64
N GLU A 57 1.76 -16.21 14.33
CA GLU A 57 1.70 -16.13 15.78
C GLU A 57 0.25 -16.33 16.26
N THR A 58 0.04 -17.24 17.22
CA THR A 58 -1.30 -17.61 17.74
C THR A 58 -2.02 -16.39 18.32
N TRP A 59 -1.31 -15.60 19.12
CA TRP A 59 -1.86 -14.36 19.70
C TRP A 59 -2.37 -13.36 18.65
N PHE A 60 -1.75 -13.37 17.44
CA PHE A 60 -2.23 -12.53 16.33
C PHE A 60 -3.51 -13.09 15.73
N LEU A 61 -3.61 -14.40 15.56
CA LEU A 61 -4.81 -15.07 15.05
C LEU A 61 -6.00 -14.92 16.01
N ASP A 62 -5.75 -14.84 17.32
CA ASP A 62 -6.78 -14.56 18.32
C ASP A 62 -7.37 -13.14 18.16
N LYS A 63 -6.52 -12.16 17.79
CA LYS A 63 -6.94 -10.78 17.50
C LYS A 63 -7.53 -10.61 16.11
N VAL A 64 -6.90 -11.21 15.11
CA VAL A 64 -7.25 -11.09 13.67
C VAL A 64 -7.57 -12.46 13.12
N ARG A 65 -8.80 -12.91 13.31
CA ARG A 65 -9.24 -14.27 12.94
C ARG A 65 -9.00 -14.63 11.48
N SER A 66 -9.07 -13.65 10.56
CA SER A 66 -8.78 -13.87 9.14
C SER A 66 -7.30 -14.19 8.89
N GLY A 67 -6.41 -13.84 9.82
CA GLY A 67 -4.97 -13.93 9.66
C GLY A 67 -4.40 -13.08 8.54
N LYS A 68 -5.20 -12.21 7.91
CA LYS A 68 -4.75 -11.35 6.81
C LYS A 68 -3.92 -10.17 7.32
N LEU A 69 -3.02 -9.69 6.47
CA LEU A 69 -2.19 -8.51 6.67
C LEU A 69 -2.38 -7.52 5.51
N PRO A 70 -2.32 -6.21 5.77
CA PRO A 70 -2.15 -5.56 7.07
C PRO A 70 -3.38 -5.65 7.96
N ALA A 71 -3.17 -5.42 9.25
CA ALA A 71 -4.21 -5.04 10.19
C ALA A 71 -3.70 -3.87 11.05
N ILE A 72 -4.59 -3.04 11.56
CA ILE A 72 -4.26 -2.04 12.57
C ILE A 72 -5.09 -2.24 13.83
N GLU A 73 -4.52 -1.83 14.96
CA GLU A 73 -5.25 -1.65 16.21
C GLU A 73 -5.23 -0.17 16.57
N PHE A 74 -6.40 0.40 16.76
CA PHE A 74 -6.59 1.79 17.15
C PHE A 74 -7.54 1.86 18.35
N LYS A 75 -7.04 2.32 19.49
CA LYS A 75 -7.82 2.40 20.75
C LYS A 75 -8.58 1.10 21.07
N GLY A 76 -7.95 -0.06 20.81
CA GLY A 76 -8.54 -1.38 21.05
C GLY A 76 -9.43 -1.93 19.90
N GLN A 77 -9.77 -1.13 18.91
CA GLN A 77 -10.48 -1.57 17.72
C GLN A 77 -9.51 -2.15 16.70
N ILE A 78 -9.84 -3.32 16.13
CA ILE A 78 -9.08 -3.93 15.03
C ILE A 78 -9.76 -3.58 13.71
N VAL A 79 -8.96 -3.06 12.76
CA VAL A 79 -9.39 -2.81 11.37
C VAL A 79 -8.50 -3.63 10.44
N THR A 80 -9.11 -4.30 9.47
CA THR A 80 -8.44 -5.15 8.45
C THR A 80 -8.83 -4.67 7.06
N GLU A 81 -8.23 -5.28 6.01
CA GLU A 81 -8.33 -4.87 4.61
C GLU A 81 -7.70 -3.48 4.37
N SER A 82 -6.72 -3.44 3.48
CA SER A 82 -5.87 -2.24 3.36
C SER A 82 -6.61 -0.99 2.90
N ASP A 83 -7.69 -1.11 2.12
CA ASP A 83 -8.47 0.04 1.69
C ASP A 83 -9.36 0.56 2.82
N ASP A 84 -9.96 -0.35 3.60
CA ASP A 84 -10.77 0.00 4.77
C ASP A 84 -9.90 0.62 5.88
N ILE A 85 -8.66 0.14 6.03
CA ILE A 85 -7.68 0.74 6.96
C ILE A 85 -7.37 2.18 6.55
N VAL A 86 -7.10 2.44 5.25
CA VAL A 86 -6.84 3.80 4.78
C VAL A 86 -8.06 4.69 5.01
N ALA A 87 -9.26 4.24 4.62
CA ALA A 87 -10.48 5.00 4.83
C ALA A 87 -10.73 5.31 6.31
N PHE A 88 -10.46 4.36 7.21
CA PHE A 88 -10.53 4.57 8.64
C PHE A 88 -9.52 5.63 9.11
N LEU A 89 -8.26 5.52 8.69
CA LEU A 89 -7.22 6.47 9.07
C LEU A 89 -7.46 7.87 8.50
N GLU A 90 -8.02 7.98 7.30
CA GLU A 90 -8.45 9.24 6.70
C GLU A 90 -9.55 9.94 7.52
N ASN A 91 -10.50 9.16 8.04
CA ASN A 91 -11.54 9.70 8.92
C ASN A 91 -11.00 10.21 10.27
N GLU A 92 -9.99 9.53 10.82
CA GLU A 92 -9.39 9.90 12.12
C GLU A 92 -8.36 11.03 12.00
N PHE A 93 -7.58 11.08 10.92
CA PHE A 93 -6.40 11.95 10.78
C PHE A 93 -6.45 12.87 9.55
N GLY A 94 -7.51 12.83 8.76
CA GLY A 94 -7.64 13.55 7.49
C GLY A 94 -6.95 12.84 6.33
N ALA A 95 -7.42 13.06 5.12
CA ALA A 95 -6.88 12.46 3.91
C ALA A 95 -5.44 12.91 3.59
N LEU A 96 -4.77 12.16 2.75
CA LEU A 96 -3.51 12.52 2.11
C LEU A 96 -3.78 12.72 0.61
N GLY A 97 -3.98 13.97 0.20
CA GLY A 97 -4.57 14.30 -1.08
C GLY A 97 -6.06 13.99 -1.11
N SER A 98 -6.49 13.18 -2.05
CA SER A 98 -7.88 12.71 -2.13
C SER A 98 -8.19 11.63 -1.09
N PHE A 99 -9.47 11.49 -0.74
CA PHE A 99 -9.90 10.32 0.02
C PHE A 99 -9.83 9.07 -0.86
N ILE A 100 -9.43 7.93 -0.31
CA ILE A 100 -9.34 6.67 -1.04
C ILE A 100 -10.67 6.24 -1.67
N THR A 101 -11.78 6.68 -1.09
CA THR A 101 -13.14 6.45 -1.58
C THR A 101 -13.58 7.43 -2.67
N SER A 102 -12.77 8.44 -3.00
CA SER A 102 -13.09 9.45 -3.99
C SER A 102 -13.37 8.86 -5.36
N SER A 103 -14.44 9.32 -6.00
CA SER A 103 -14.83 8.86 -7.34
C SER A 103 -13.79 9.19 -8.41
N HIS A 104 -13.04 10.28 -8.26
CA HIS A 104 -11.99 10.66 -9.20
C HIS A 104 -10.81 9.68 -9.19
N LEU A 105 -10.52 9.02 -8.10
CA LEU A 105 -9.51 7.95 -8.01
C LEU A 105 -9.95 6.63 -8.64
N LYS A 106 -11.20 6.50 -9.08
CA LYS A 106 -11.72 5.24 -9.62
C LYS A 106 -10.88 4.73 -10.79
N LYS A 107 -10.56 5.59 -11.75
CA LYS A 107 -9.73 5.23 -12.92
C LYS A 107 -8.30 4.84 -12.51
N THR A 108 -7.73 5.55 -11.55
CA THR A 108 -6.42 5.27 -10.95
C THR A 108 -6.40 3.87 -10.30
N ARG A 109 -7.46 3.53 -9.57
CA ARG A 109 -7.64 2.22 -8.95
C ARG A 109 -7.83 1.10 -9.97
N GLU A 110 -8.57 1.35 -11.03
CA GLU A 110 -8.76 0.39 -12.13
C GLU A 110 -7.42 0.10 -12.82
N LEU A 111 -6.62 1.13 -13.08
CA LEU A 111 -5.28 1.00 -13.68
C LEU A 111 -4.32 0.24 -12.74
N GLU A 112 -4.30 0.54 -11.45
CA GLU A 112 -3.48 -0.20 -10.47
C GLU A 112 -3.78 -1.70 -10.53
N ARG A 113 -5.05 -2.07 -10.54
CA ARG A 113 -5.47 -3.47 -10.61
C ARG A 113 -5.16 -4.11 -11.97
N GLU A 114 -5.26 -3.36 -13.06
CA GLU A 114 -4.87 -3.82 -14.39
C GLU A 114 -3.38 -4.16 -14.43
N ILE A 115 -2.52 -3.24 -13.97
CA ILE A 115 -1.07 -3.40 -13.95
C ILE A 115 -0.67 -4.59 -13.07
N PHE A 116 -1.17 -4.66 -11.85
CA PHE A 116 -0.85 -5.74 -10.92
C PHE A 116 -1.28 -7.11 -11.47
N ARG A 117 -2.47 -7.19 -12.06
CA ARG A 117 -2.97 -8.42 -12.69
C ARG A 117 -2.10 -8.83 -13.88
N ALA A 118 -1.73 -7.87 -14.73
CA ALA A 118 -0.89 -8.14 -15.90
C ALA A 118 0.51 -8.63 -15.48
N TRP A 119 1.10 -8.02 -14.47
CA TRP A 119 2.37 -8.43 -13.88
C TRP A 119 2.31 -9.84 -13.29
N CYS A 120 1.33 -10.15 -12.45
CA CYS A 120 1.14 -11.48 -11.89
C CYS A 120 0.91 -12.54 -12.98
N ASN A 121 0.14 -12.20 -14.01
CA ASN A 121 -0.12 -13.14 -15.11
C ASN A 121 1.15 -13.44 -15.92
N TRP A 122 2.05 -12.48 -16.04
CA TRP A 122 3.30 -12.67 -16.76
C TRP A 122 4.36 -13.40 -15.93
N LEU A 123 4.58 -12.98 -14.66
CA LEU A 123 5.73 -13.47 -13.87
C LEU A 123 5.36 -14.55 -12.85
N CYS A 124 4.11 -14.57 -12.35
CA CYS A 124 3.72 -15.46 -11.25
C CYS A 124 2.90 -16.67 -11.71
N ARG A 125 2.60 -16.80 -13.01
CA ARG A 125 1.86 -17.92 -13.57
C ARG A 125 2.65 -18.60 -14.68
N GLU A 126 2.65 -19.93 -14.67
CA GLU A 126 3.24 -20.70 -15.74
C GLU A 126 2.63 -20.32 -17.09
N SER A 127 3.48 -20.14 -18.09
CA SER A 127 3.08 -19.93 -19.48
C SER A 127 3.03 -21.25 -20.22
N PHE A 128 2.04 -21.43 -21.11
CA PHE A 128 1.91 -22.65 -21.93
C PHE A 128 3.04 -22.80 -22.95
N ASN A 129 3.54 -21.67 -23.46
CA ASN A 129 4.62 -21.65 -24.46
C ASN A 129 5.21 -20.24 -24.57
N PHE A 130 6.23 -20.10 -25.41
CA PHE A 130 6.90 -18.81 -25.66
C PHE A 130 5.96 -17.74 -26.21
N ILE A 131 4.99 -18.07 -27.05
CA ILE A 131 4.03 -17.11 -27.62
C ILE A 131 3.13 -16.56 -26.55
N ASP A 132 2.61 -17.42 -25.65
CA ASP A 132 1.78 -17.01 -24.51
C ASP A 132 2.57 -16.10 -23.57
N ASN A 133 3.83 -16.43 -23.26
CA ASN A 133 4.69 -15.59 -22.45
C ASN A 133 4.93 -14.21 -23.09
N SER A 134 5.20 -14.17 -24.39
CA SER A 134 5.42 -12.93 -25.14
C SER A 134 4.17 -12.05 -25.16
N PHE A 135 3.00 -12.65 -25.29
CA PHE A 135 1.71 -11.96 -25.24
C PHE A 135 1.44 -11.34 -23.86
N ARG A 136 1.68 -12.11 -22.79
CA ARG A 136 1.52 -11.65 -21.40
C ARG A 136 2.48 -10.49 -21.09
N LYS A 137 3.74 -10.61 -21.51
CA LYS A 137 4.74 -9.54 -21.41
C LYS A 137 4.30 -8.26 -22.13
N LYS A 138 3.76 -8.41 -23.35
CA LYS A 138 3.25 -7.27 -24.13
C LYS A 138 2.10 -6.57 -23.39
N ARG A 139 1.13 -7.31 -22.87
CA ARG A 139 0.03 -6.75 -22.08
C ARG A 139 0.50 -5.99 -20.83
N PHE A 140 1.49 -6.53 -20.13
CA PHE A 140 2.09 -5.84 -18.99
C PHE A 140 2.72 -4.51 -19.42
N LYS A 141 3.53 -4.51 -20.49
CA LYS A 141 4.15 -3.30 -21.03
C LYS A 141 3.11 -2.25 -21.43
N GLU A 142 2.02 -2.64 -22.10
CA GLU A 142 0.94 -1.74 -22.47
C GLU A 142 0.26 -1.11 -21.25
N SER A 143 0.06 -1.88 -20.18
CA SER A 143 -0.52 -1.33 -18.94
C SER A 143 0.43 -0.37 -18.22
N ILE A 144 1.74 -0.63 -18.22
CA ILE A 144 2.75 0.30 -17.67
C ILE A 144 2.84 1.57 -18.52
N SER A 145 2.78 1.49 -19.85
CA SER A 145 2.79 2.69 -20.71
C SER A 145 1.64 3.65 -20.42
N LYS A 146 0.45 3.11 -20.12
CA LYS A 146 -0.69 3.96 -19.69
C LYS A 146 -0.41 4.71 -18.39
N PHE A 147 0.27 4.06 -17.46
CA PHE A 147 0.68 4.68 -16.19
C PHE A 147 1.71 5.78 -16.43
N ASP A 148 2.71 5.51 -17.27
CA ASP A 148 3.76 6.45 -17.64
C ASP A 148 3.19 7.69 -18.35
N GLU A 149 2.21 7.52 -19.25
CA GLU A 149 1.48 8.61 -19.92
C GLU A 149 0.74 9.49 -18.90
N ILE A 150 0.04 8.91 -17.94
CA ILE A 150 -0.68 9.66 -16.90
C ILE A 150 0.29 10.45 -16.04
N LEU A 151 1.38 9.81 -15.60
CA LEU A 151 2.39 10.44 -14.77
C LEU A 151 3.14 11.56 -15.54
N GLY A 152 3.48 11.29 -16.80
CA GLY A 152 4.15 12.26 -17.67
C GLY A 152 3.28 13.48 -18.04
N ALA A 153 1.95 13.34 -18.00
CA ALA A 153 1.02 14.46 -18.22
C ALA A 153 0.82 15.31 -16.94
N SER A 154 1.30 14.86 -15.79
CA SER A 154 1.18 15.59 -14.53
C SER A 154 2.29 16.61 -14.38
N GLU A 155 1.94 17.89 -14.24
CA GLU A 155 2.91 18.98 -13.98
C GLU A 155 3.61 18.83 -12.62
N SER A 156 2.97 18.19 -11.65
CA SER A 156 3.50 17.97 -10.32
C SER A 156 4.45 16.76 -10.23
N GLY A 157 4.43 15.86 -11.22
CA GLY A 157 5.08 14.56 -11.15
C GLY A 157 4.36 13.54 -10.25
N PHE A 158 3.14 13.87 -9.77
CA PHE A 158 2.29 12.99 -8.98
C PHE A 158 0.93 12.77 -9.68
N ILE A 159 0.34 11.60 -9.45
CA ILE A 159 -1.00 11.27 -9.97
C ILE A 159 -2.09 11.96 -9.14
N ASP A 160 -1.88 12.06 -7.84
CA ASP A 160 -2.82 12.63 -6.85
C ASP A 160 -2.01 13.48 -5.86
N PRO A 161 -1.53 14.66 -6.30
CA PRO A 161 -0.70 15.49 -5.45
C PRO A 161 -1.45 15.97 -4.20
N ALA A 162 -0.78 15.91 -3.06
CA ALA A 162 -1.22 16.48 -1.79
C ALA A 162 -0.33 17.68 -1.41
N GLU A 163 -0.86 18.63 -0.68
CA GLU A 163 -0.08 19.72 -0.10
C GLU A 163 0.48 19.29 1.27
N SER A 164 1.77 19.48 1.46
CA SER A 164 2.39 19.36 2.78
C SER A 164 2.19 20.62 3.62
N THR A 165 2.53 20.56 4.89
CA THR A 165 2.52 21.71 5.80
C THR A 165 3.50 22.83 5.39
N SER A 166 4.45 22.53 4.50
CA SER A 166 5.42 23.49 3.93
C SER A 166 4.99 24.04 2.56
N SER A 167 3.76 23.78 2.13
CA SER A 167 3.24 24.10 0.78
C SER A 167 3.98 23.41 -0.37
N GLU A 168 4.80 22.41 -0.07
CA GLU A 168 5.40 21.54 -1.07
C GLU A 168 4.41 20.46 -1.48
N LEU A 169 4.38 20.15 -2.78
CA LEU A 169 3.61 19.02 -3.28
C LEU A 169 4.27 17.70 -2.88
N VAL A 170 3.46 16.82 -2.33
CA VAL A 170 3.86 15.47 -1.90
C VAL A 170 2.94 14.43 -2.54
N PRO A 171 3.36 13.16 -2.64
CA PRO A 171 2.48 12.11 -3.15
C PRO A 171 1.23 11.98 -2.29
N GLY A 172 0.07 11.94 -2.91
CA GLY A 172 -1.20 11.63 -2.25
C GLY A 172 -1.51 10.15 -2.22
N ILE A 173 -2.74 9.79 -1.79
CA ILE A 173 -3.14 8.38 -1.70
C ILE A 173 -3.12 7.68 -3.06
N GLY A 174 -3.45 8.40 -4.15
CA GLY A 174 -3.37 7.88 -5.52
C GLY A 174 -1.98 7.40 -5.88
N ASP A 175 -0.93 8.11 -5.47
CA ASP A 175 0.47 7.72 -5.69
C ASP A 175 0.89 6.59 -4.75
N ILE A 176 0.55 6.68 -3.47
CA ILE A 176 0.88 5.67 -2.46
C ILE A 176 0.33 4.28 -2.83
N ILE A 177 -0.78 4.21 -3.54
CA ILE A 177 -1.33 2.95 -4.04
C ILE A 177 -0.36 2.24 -4.99
N PHE A 178 0.34 2.98 -5.86
CA PHE A 178 1.24 2.40 -6.87
C PHE A 178 2.63 2.06 -6.33
N ILE A 179 3.19 2.87 -5.44
CA ILE A 179 4.57 2.74 -4.96
C ILE A 179 4.92 1.29 -4.56
N PRO A 180 4.12 0.57 -3.73
CA PRO A 180 4.45 -0.78 -3.33
C PRO A 180 4.54 -1.79 -4.47
N TYR A 181 3.77 -1.60 -5.51
CA TYR A 181 3.77 -2.51 -6.67
C TYR A 181 4.92 -2.17 -7.62
N MET A 182 5.14 -0.88 -7.89
CA MET A 182 6.24 -0.42 -8.74
C MET A 182 7.60 -0.85 -8.20
N GLU A 183 7.80 -0.75 -6.89
CA GLU A 183 9.03 -1.21 -6.25
C GLU A 183 9.29 -2.71 -6.51
N ARG A 184 8.25 -3.56 -6.39
CA ARG A 184 8.38 -4.99 -6.64
C ARG A 184 8.57 -5.33 -8.12
N MET A 185 7.87 -4.62 -9.00
CA MET A 185 8.02 -4.78 -10.44
C MET A 185 9.42 -4.38 -10.91
N ASN A 186 10.00 -3.32 -10.32
CA ASN A 186 11.37 -2.90 -10.61
C ASN A 186 12.42 -3.88 -10.09
N ALA A 187 12.12 -4.66 -9.05
CA ALA A 187 13.01 -5.66 -8.47
C ALA A 187 12.91 -7.04 -9.16
N SER A 188 11.96 -7.24 -10.07
CA SER A 188 11.69 -8.52 -10.77
C SER A 188 12.17 -8.51 -12.21
#